data_58272007748b2fae9ec92f9452e3b9b3
#
_entry.id   58272007748b2fae9ec92f9452e3b9b3
#
_cell.length_a   1.000
_cell.length_b   1.000
_cell.length_c   1.000
_cell.angle_alpha   90.00
_cell.angle_beta   90.00
_cell.angle_gamma   90.00
#
_symmetry.space_group_name_H-M   'P 1'
#
loop_
_entity.id
_entity.type
_entity.pdbx_description
1 polymer ?
#
loop_
_entity_poly.entity_id
_entity_poly.type
_entity_poly.pdbx_seq_one_letter_code
_entity_poly.pdbx_strand_id
1 'polypeptide(L)'
;MSKVIKVTYGDNILSELFESVTNIKRDIGSGWTNNTQAKKEGVDVIASSRGPRNISFDYMIKGTFFDEININKQKLSSYINSEDTLGLVFEDEPNKVWYALPDGEQSFSTENKSGTLTFIVPEGHAYSTYTNVLNSDNSGGVDGSITPNADGSVDITINNQGTLPTWIDLKLKNNHDNGYFGIAGVNGSLELGNREEVDGVTIQHSDVLYDSKTDPKFSKFVSAAGRPHPEWTGAGTNGTIGYQEYNYKSSNGQQKTMKGVKLIDPGSQTGFRGGMTELVLPPDSNGDSGAVNFYAWFRLFTWTTVLGQTGVMQILFTDENDNFVAGYGTLKDDKTGNIGTVGFWIGGPNKGQWKHIPYVANNGEQTGLKDNNTMLNDNRGQLDFAKQGATLGFYWKGGHQTIVVPELEDVAIHKVKFFFGNWSTNPRGTMTHMVIRDFWCRKDFVNTWNDLPNRYKNGSVVEIDMSSGNVSKDGISA
;
A
#
# COMPACT_ATOMS: atom_id res chain seq x y z
N MET A 1 57.42 14.51 -16.29
CA MET A 1 56.24 13.72 -16.67
C MET A 1 55.09 14.68 -16.76
N SER A 2 54.46 14.81 -17.92
CA SER A 2 53.20 15.59 -18.03
C SER A 2 52.14 14.89 -17.17
N LYS A 3 51.43 15.64 -16.30
CA LYS A 3 50.35 15.12 -15.49
C LYS A 3 49.26 14.57 -16.41
N VAL A 4 48.87 13.32 -16.24
CA VAL A 4 47.75 12.74 -16.97
C VAL A 4 46.47 13.37 -16.45
N ILE A 5 45.62 13.90 -17.37
CA ILE A 5 44.30 14.44 -17.02
C ILE A 5 43.48 13.30 -16.41
N LYS A 6 42.93 13.53 -15.21
CA LYS A 6 42.06 12.57 -14.59
C LYS A 6 40.71 12.46 -15.34
N VAL A 7 40.35 11.24 -15.70
CA VAL A 7 39.07 10.90 -16.33
C VAL A 7 38.39 9.81 -15.50
N THR A 8 37.17 10.06 -15.07
CA THR A 8 36.33 9.08 -14.34
C THR A 8 35.12 8.72 -15.15
N TYR A 9 34.70 7.44 -15.08
CA TYR A 9 33.47 6.93 -15.68
C TYR A 9 32.75 6.03 -14.69
N GLY A 10 31.57 6.45 -14.25
CA GLY A 10 30.93 5.87 -13.09
C GLY A 10 31.83 5.95 -11.85
N ASP A 11 32.01 4.83 -11.16
CA ASP A 11 32.87 4.73 -9.98
C ASP A 11 34.36 4.47 -10.34
N ASN A 12 34.70 4.35 -11.62
CA ASN A 12 36.03 3.96 -12.05
C ASN A 12 36.88 5.15 -12.54
N ILE A 13 38.11 5.22 -12.07
CA ILE A 13 39.08 6.20 -12.53
C ILE A 13 39.85 5.62 -13.73
N LEU A 14 39.38 5.91 -14.97
CA LEU A 14 39.97 5.34 -16.17
C LEU A 14 41.43 5.74 -16.32
N SER A 15 41.76 6.98 -15.98
CA SER A 15 43.13 7.54 -16.12
C SER A 15 44.17 6.84 -15.24
N GLU A 16 43.81 6.03 -14.26
CA GLU A 16 44.75 5.17 -13.52
C GLU A 16 45.37 4.09 -14.39
N LEU A 17 44.68 3.71 -15.47
CA LEU A 17 45.09 2.69 -16.41
C LEU A 17 45.96 3.30 -17.56
N PHE A 18 46.09 4.63 -17.63
CA PHE A 18 46.68 5.33 -18.76
C PHE A 18 48.02 5.99 -18.45
N GLU A 19 48.96 5.94 -19.38
CA GLU A 19 50.18 6.77 -19.38
C GLU A 19 49.89 8.19 -19.84
N SER A 20 48.92 8.36 -20.76
CA SER A 20 48.51 9.67 -21.26
C SER A 20 47.02 9.64 -21.69
N VAL A 21 46.41 10.81 -21.55
CA VAL A 21 45.12 11.15 -22.17
C VAL A 21 45.31 12.38 -22.98
N THR A 22 44.95 12.33 -24.26
CA THR A 22 45.18 13.42 -25.22
C THR A 22 44.00 13.59 -26.18
N ASN A 23 43.99 14.64 -26.95
CA ASN A 23 43.01 14.87 -28.01
C ASN A 23 41.56 14.74 -27.55
N ILE A 24 41.26 15.29 -26.36
CA ILE A 24 39.89 15.27 -25.81
C ILE A 24 39.02 16.16 -26.71
N LYS A 25 38.01 15.54 -27.33
CA LYS A 25 37.05 16.23 -28.20
C LYS A 25 35.68 16.26 -27.47
N ARG A 26 35.23 17.46 -27.29
CA ARG A 26 33.89 17.75 -26.75
C ARG A 26 33.29 18.83 -27.63
N ASP A 27 32.28 18.49 -28.39
CA ASP A 27 31.63 19.45 -29.28
C ASP A 27 31.04 20.61 -28.47
N ILE A 28 31.04 21.83 -29.01
CA ILE A 28 30.53 23.04 -28.32
C ILE A 28 29.02 22.94 -28.08
N GLY A 29 28.29 22.18 -28.88
CA GLY A 29 26.86 21.95 -28.77
C GLY A 29 26.43 20.59 -29.26
N SER A 30 25.19 20.21 -28.97
CA SER A 30 24.56 19.06 -29.63
C SER A 30 24.28 19.39 -31.09
N GLY A 31 24.28 18.37 -31.96
CA GLY A 31 23.82 18.52 -33.33
C GLY A 31 22.36 19.01 -33.37
N TRP A 32 22.10 19.94 -34.29
CA TRP A 32 20.73 20.42 -34.55
C TRP A 32 20.16 19.76 -35.78
N THR A 33 18.95 19.23 -35.68
CA THR A 33 18.16 18.79 -36.83
C THR A 33 16.96 19.73 -36.97
N ASN A 34 16.90 20.43 -38.08
CA ASN A 34 15.83 21.36 -38.40
C ASN A 34 14.93 20.73 -39.47
N ASN A 35 13.67 20.56 -39.16
CA ASN A 35 12.65 20.19 -40.13
C ASN A 35 12.14 21.48 -40.80
N THR A 36 12.32 21.58 -42.14
CA THR A 36 12.05 22.82 -42.87
C THR A 36 11.03 22.60 -43.98
N GLN A 37 10.25 23.63 -44.27
CA GLN A 37 9.33 23.69 -45.39
C GLN A 37 9.80 24.80 -46.37
N ALA A 38 9.84 24.47 -47.67
CA ALA A 38 10.24 25.43 -48.71
C ALA A 38 9.23 26.58 -48.84
N LYS A 39 9.73 27.81 -48.99
CA LYS A 39 8.97 29.00 -49.40
C LYS A 39 9.43 29.46 -50.77
N LYS A 40 8.78 30.52 -51.30
CA LYS A 40 9.20 31.17 -52.55
C LYS A 40 10.63 31.72 -52.43
N GLU A 41 11.00 32.20 -51.28
CA GLU A 41 12.37 32.65 -50.95
C GLU A 41 12.72 32.13 -49.55
N GLY A 42 13.72 31.19 -49.46
CA GLY A 42 14.14 30.57 -48.20
C GLY A 42 13.30 29.39 -47.76
N VAL A 43 13.33 29.12 -46.46
CA VAL A 43 12.60 28.01 -45.81
C VAL A 43 11.96 28.47 -44.49
N ASP A 44 10.83 27.88 -44.11
CA ASP A 44 10.30 27.94 -42.78
C ASP A 44 10.84 26.77 -41.96
N VAL A 45 11.29 27.05 -40.75
CA VAL A 45 11.65 26.02 -39.77
C VAL A 45 10.38 25.61 -39.02
N ILE A 46 9.90 24.40 -39.26
CA ILE A 46 8.68 23.88 -38.64
C ILE A 46 8.98 23.33 -37.23
N ALA A 47 10.14 22.66 -37.09
CA ALA A 47 10.58 22.08 -35.83
C ALA A 47 12.10 22.01 -35.78
N SER A 48 12.68 22.17 -34.62
CA SER A 48 14.11 21.96 -34.34
C SER A 48 14.25 20.98 -33.20
N SER A 49 15.11 19.99 -33.35
CA SER A 49 15.48 19.06 -32.30
C SER A 49 16.98 19.08 -32.05
N ARG A 50 17.38 18.86 -30.82
CA ARG A 50 18.79 18.66 -30.46
C ARG A 50 19.08 17.17 -30.47
N GLY A 51 20.15 16.76 -31.10
CA GLY A 51 20.65 15.40 -31.09
C GLY A 51 21.56 15.12 -29.90
N PRO A 52 22.06 13.91 -29.81
CA PRO A 52 23.04 13.53 -28.79
C PRO A 52 24.37 14.30 -29.04
N ARG A 53 25.24 14.24 -28.06
CA ARG A 53 26.60 14.77 -28.17
C ARG A 53 27.59 13.62 -28.09
N ASN A 54 28.68 13.68 -28.92
CA ASN A 54 29.75 12.71 -28.84
C ASN A 54 30.95 13.33 -28.11
N ILE A 55 31.56 12.51 -27.24
CA ILE A 55 32.79 12.83 -26.54
C ILE A 55 33.79 11.74 -26.85
N SER A 56 35.00 12.14 -27.29
CA SER A 56 36.07 11.18 -27.52
C SER A 56 37.39 11.67 -26.98
N PHE A 57 38.28 10.76 -26.66
CA PHE A 57 39.66 11.07 -26.32
C PHE A 57 40.59 9.92 -26.64
N ASP A 58 41.83 10.28 -26.95
CA ASP A 58 42.89 9.31 -27.20
C ASP A 58 43.59 8.97 -25.89
N TYR A 59 43.95 7.69 -25.72
CA TYR A 59 44.63 7.19 -24.54
C TYR A 59 45.81 6.28 -24.90
N MET A 60 46.77 6.19 -24.00
CA MET A 60 47.85 5.20 -24.03
C MET A 60 47.81 4.42 -22.73
N ILE A 61 47.72 3.07 -22.81
CA ILE A 61 47.65 2.16 -21.66
C ILE A 61 49.01 2.09 -20.96
N LYS A 62 48.98 2.09 -19.62
CA LYS A 62 50.16 1.82 -18.78
C LYS A 62 50.62 0.37 -18.95
N GLY A 63 51.94 0.21 -19.02
CA GLY A 63 52.60 -1.09 -18.99
C GLY A 63 53.90 -1.13 -19.75
N THR A 64 54.90 -1.75 -19.17
CA THR A 64 56.20 -1.97 -19.78
C THR A 64 56.22 -3.30 -20.53
N PHE A 65 55.50 -4.29 -20.02
CA PHE A 65 55.43 -5.64 -20.58
C PHE A 65 54.02 -5.92 -21.14
N PHE A 66 53.92 -6.81 -22.10
CA PHE A 66 52.66 -7.18 -22.73
C PHE A 66 51.62 -7.72 -21.76
N ASP A 67 52.04 -8.43 -20.72
CA ASP A 67 51.10 -8.93 -19.69
C ASP A 67 50.44 -7.79 -18.92
N GLU A 68 51.20 -6.75 -18.53
CA GLU A 68 50.68 -5.57 -17.83
C GLU A 68 49.68 -4.81 -18.71
N ILE A 69 50.05 -4.65 -20.00
CA ILE A 69 49.19 -3.99 -21.01
C ILE A 69 47.89 -4.74 -21.17
N ASN A 70 47.95 -6.07 -21.27
CA ASN A 70 46.74 -6.93 -21.40
C ASN A 70 45.84 -6.89 -20.14
N ILE A 71 46.44 -6.90 -18.94
CA ILE A 71 45.69 -6.77 -17.69
C ILE A 71 44.97 -5.40 -17.65
N ASN A 72 45.66 -4.33 -17.95
CA ASN A 72 45.05 -3.00 -17.93
C ASN A 72 43.99 -2.82 -19.05
N LYS A 73 44.21 -3.43 -20.21
CA LYS A 73 43.21 -3.48 -21.28
C LYS A 73 41.93 -4.22 -20.83
N GLN A 74 42.08 -5.36 -20.18
CA GLN A 74 40.94 -6.11 -19.68
C GLN A 74 40.16 -5.33 -18.59
N LYS A 75 40.87 -4.66 -17.68
CA LYS A 75 40.27 -3.75 -16.70
C LYS A 75 39.52 -2.60 -17.38
N LEU A 76 40.15 -1.95 -18.36
CA LEU A 76 39.49 -0.90 -19.12
C LEU A 76 38.21 -1.40 -19.76
N SER A 77 38.26 -2.57 -20.42
CA SER A 77 37.09 -3.16 -21.03
C SER A 77 35.96 -3.40 -19.99
N SER A 78 36.30 -3.88 -18.80
CA SER A 78 35.29 -4.08 -17.73
C SER A 78 34.72 -2.76 -17.19
N TYR A 79 35.52 -1.70 -17.13
CA TYR A 79 35.10 -0.38 -16.61
C TYR A 79 34.15 0.34 -17.55
N ILE A 80 34.30 0.14 -18.86
CA ILE A 80 33.45 0.80 -19.87
C ILE A 80 32.27 -0.08 -20.31
N ASN A 81 32.19 -1.34 -19.86
CA ASN A 81 31.10 -2.24 -20.24
C ASN A 81 29.84 -1.94 -19.39
N SER A 82 29.04 -0.99 -19.84
CA SER A 82 27.79 -0.61 -19.21
C SER A 82 26.68 -0.51 -20.25
N GLU A 83 25.49 -0.98 -19.89
CA GLU A 83 24.26 -0.81 -20.67
C GLU A 83 23.52 0.49 -20.24
N ASP A 84 23.85 1.02 -19.07
CA ASP A 84 23.28 2.26 -18.53
C ASP A 84 24.24 3.44 -18.75
N THR A 85 23.66 4.65 -18.82
CA THR A 85 24.45 5.88 -18.82
C THR A 85 25.13 6.08 -17.48
N LEU A 86 26.46 6.22 -17.50
CA LEU A 86 27.26 6.52 -16.31
C LEU A 86 27.89 7.91 -16.43
N GLY A 87 28.20 8.50 -15.28
CA GLY A 87 28.78 9.82 -15.20
C GLY A 87 30.25 9.83 -15.70
N LEU A 88 30.52 10.55 -16.79
CA LEU A 88 31.84 10.80 -17.32
C LEU A 88 32.27 12.20 -16.85
N VAL A 89 33.40 12.28 -16.13
CA VAL A 89 33.96 13.53 -15.57
C VAL A 89 35.40 13.66 -15.94
N PHE A 90 35.76 14.88 -16.33
CA PHE A 90 37.15 15.25 -16.69
C PHE A 90 37.72 16.25 -15.69
N GLU A 91 39.00 16.13 -15.34
CA GLU A 91 39.68 17.01 -14.36
C GLU A 91 39.72 18.48 -14.81
N ASP A 92 39.70 18.76 -16.11
CA ASP A 92 39.72 20.13 -16.66
C ASP A 92 38.33 20.81 -16.59
N GLU A 93 37.25 20.04 -16.37
CA GLU A 93 35.89 20.52 -16.13
C GLU A 93 35.26 19.79 -14.95
N PRO A 94 35.82 19.89 -13.71
CA PRO A 94 35.44 19.04 -12.58
C PRO A 94 34.03 19.30 -12.04
N ASN A 95 33.44 20.42 -12.44
CA ASN A 95 32.08 20.81 -12.07
C ASN A 95 31.00 20.30 -13.04
N LYS A 96 31.40 19.51 -14.05
CA LYS A 96 30.49 18.94 -15.05
C LYS A 96 30.56 17.44 -15.07
N VAL A 97 29.37 16.81 -15.10
CA VAL A 97 29.21 15.38 -15.34
C VAL A 97 28.43 15.19 -16.64
N TRP A 98 28.92 14.30 -17.49
CA TRP A 98 28.28 13.89 -18.72
C TRP A 98 27.74 12.48 -18.54
N TYR A 99 26.44 12.31 -18.49
CA TYR A 99 25.85 10.96 -18.46
C TYR A 99 25.95 10.35 -19.85
N ALA A 100 26.86 9.39 -19.99
CA ALA A 100 27.32 8.89 -21.29
C ALA A 100 27.33 7.35 -21.32
N LEU A 101 27.26 6.83 -22.54
CA LEU A 101 27.46 5.42 -22.86
C LEU A 101 28.66 5.30 -23.85
N PRO A 102 29.44 4.22 -23.81
CA PRO A 102 30.36 3.91 -24.89
C PRO A 102 29.60 3.81 -26.21
N ASP A 103 30.14 4.40 -27.27
CA ASP A 103 29.52 4.46 -28.60
C ASP A 103 30.49 4.02 -29.68
N GLY A 104 30.01 3.20 -30.59
CA GLY A 104 30.80 2.70 -31.71
C GLY A 104 31.96 1.78 -31.29
N GLU A 105 32.95 1.68 -32.16
CA GLU A 105 34.11 0.83 -31.94
C GLU A 105 35.15 1.53 -31.06
N GLN A 106 35.48 0.89 -29.92
CA GLN A 106 36.53 1.36 -29.00
C GLN A 106 37.89 0.84 -29.48
N SER A 107 38.59 1.69 -30.22
CA SER A 107 39.82 1.27 -30.92
C SER A 107 40.98 1.02 -29.95
N PHE A 108 41.85 0.07 -30.28
CA PHE A 108 43.11 -0.17 -29.58
C PHE A 108 44.17 -0.77 -30.52
N SER A 109 45.33 -0.16 -30.56
CA SER A 109 46.52 -0.66 -31.26
C SER A 109 47.47 -1.30 -30.24
N THR A 110 47.73 -2.56 -30.36
CA THR A 110 48.69 -3.27 -29.48
C THR A 110 50.11 -2.79 -29.70
N GLU A 111 50.48 -2.40 -30.93
CA GLU A 111 51.81 -1.93 -31.28
C GLU A 111 52.14 -0.60 -30.58
N ASN A 112 51.19 0.32 -30.57
CA ASN A 112 51.38 1.67 -30.02
C ASN A 112 50.84 1.78 -28.57
N LYS A 113 50.24 0.72 -28.02
CA LYS A 113 49.56 0.69 -26.71
C LYS A 113 48.49 1.79 -26.54
N SER A 114 47.94 2.26 -27.64
CA SER A 114 47.03 3.42 -27.65
C SER A 114 45.74 3.12 -28.41
N GLY A 115 44.75 3.92 -28.12
CA GLY A 115 43.45 3.86 -28.77
C GLY A 115 42.63 5.10 -28.53
N THR A 116 41.41 5.07 -29.01
CA THR A 116 40.42 6.13 -28.79
C THR A 116 39.21 5.55 -28.12
N LEU A 117 38.75 6.21 -27.03
CA LEU A 117 37.45 5.95 -26.44
C LEU A 117 36.45 6.97 -26.96
N THR A 118 35.28 6.48 -27.32
CA THR A 118 34.18 7.32 -27.81
C THR A 118 32.94 7.02 -26.97
N PHE A 119 32.25 8.08 -26.56
CA PHE A 119 31.06 8.05 -25.76
C PHE A 119 29.97 8.89 -26.41
N ILE A 120 28.73 8.43 -26.33
CA ILE A 120 27.56 9.20 -26.65
C ILE A 120 26.89 9.72 -25.37
N VAL A 121 26.55 10.99 -25.35
CA VAL A 121 25.73 11.64 -24.33
C VAL A 121 24.33 11.80 -24.92
N PRO A 122 23.38 10.92 -24.61
CA PRO A 122 22.07 10.93 -25.28
C PRO A 122 21.31 12.23 -25.13
N GLU A 123 21.37 12.85 -23.96
CA GLU A 123 20.71 14.14 -23.70
C GLU A 123 21.43 15.37 -24.28
N GLY A 124 22.65 15.20 -24.75
CA GLY A 124 23.40 16.24 -25.42
C GLY A 124 23.93 17.39 -24.55
N HIS A 125 23.82 17.31 -23.24
CA HIS A 125 24.28 18.32 -22.27
C HIS A 125 24.94 17.71 -21.03
N ALA A 126 25.67 18.54 -20.28
CA ALA A 126 26.25 18.16 -19.00
C ALA A 126 25.39 18.64 -17.84
N TYR A 127 25.47 17.93 -16.76
CA TYR A 127 24.93 18.32 -15.45
C TYR A 127 26.03 18.91 -14.55
N SER A 128 25.62 19.65 -13.55
CA SER A 128 26.51 20.03 -12.45
C SER A 128 26.89 18.79 -11.63
N THR A 129 28.13 18.71 -11.18
CA THR A 129 28.56 17.68 -10.22
C THR A 129 28.10 17.96 -8.77
N TYR A 130 27.47 19.07 -8.54
CA TYR A 130 26.90 19.46 -7.24
C TYR A 130 25.46 19.94 -7.40
N THR A 131 24.66 19.74 -6.36
CA THR A 131 23.28 20.23 -6.27
C THR A 131 23.28 21.54 -5.49
N ASN A 132 22.72 22.60 -6.07
CA ASN A 132 22.46 23.84 -5.35
C ASN A 132 21.25 23.64 -4.44
N VAL A 133 21.36 24.06 -3.20
CA VAL A 133 20.30 24.00 -2.20
C VAL A 133 19.93 25.44 -1.81
N LEU A 134 18.69 25.84 -2.08
CA LEU A 134 18.10 27.07 -1.56
C LEU A 134 17.34 26.76 -0.27
N ASN A 135 17.67 27.45 0.80
CA ASN A 135 17.02 27.32 2.11
C ASN A 135 16.89 28.70 2.80
N SER A 136 16.37 28.74 4.03
CA SER A 136 16.24 29.99 4.79
C SER A 136 17.55 30.69 5.06
N ASP A 137 18.67 29.95 5.17
CA ASP A 137 19.97 30.52 5.59
C ASP A 137 20.67 31.24 4.42
N ASN A 138 20.41 30.81 3.15
CA ASN A 138 20.98 31.41 1.96
C ASN A 138 19.97 32.14 1.08
N SER A 139 18.74 32.34 1.57
CA SER A 139 17.67 33.10 0.92
C SER A 139 18.10 34.55 0.66
N GLY A 140 17.82 35.04 -0.56
CA GLY A 140 18.25 36.35 -1.03
C GLY A 140 19.66 36.37 -1.64
N GLY A 141 20.32 35.23 -1.73
CA GLY A 141 21.60 35.02 -2.40
C GLY A 141 21.46 34.80 -3.92
N VAL A 142 22.54 34.28 -4.51
CA VAL A 142 22.62 34.07 -5.98
C VAL A 142 21.67 33.01 -6.50
N ASP A 143 21.31 32.02 -5.67
CA ASP A 143 20.46 30.90 -6.03
C ASP A 143 18.95 31.20 -5.96
N GLY A 144 18.57 32.33 -5.35
CA GLY A 144 17.19 32.76 -5.26
C GLY A 144 16.75 33.25 -3.88
N SER A 145 15.44 33.31 -3.65
CA SER A 145 14.86 33.75 -2.38
C SER A 145 13.65 32.92 -1.96
N ILE A 146 13.46 32.84 -0.64
CA ILE A 146 12.29 32.28 0.03
C ILE A 146 11.67 33.41 0.85
N THR A 147 10.47 33.84 0.51
CA THR A 147 9.79 34.99 1.12
C THR A 147 8.46 34.55 1.71
N PRO A 148 8.33 34.45 3.04
CA PRO A 148 7.06 34.22 3.69
C PRO A 148 6.12 35.43 3.54
N ASN A 149 4.85 35.17 3.24
CA ASN A 149 3.79 36.16 3.11
C ASN A 149 2.91 36.23 4.37
N ALA A 150 2.18 37.33 4.53
CA ALA A 150 1.33 37.54 5.68
C ALA A 150 0.11 36.62 5.73
N ASP A 151 -0.29 36.04 4.63
CA ASP A 151 -1.38 35.07 4.50
C ASP A 151 -0.94 33.61 4.78
N GLY A 152 0.33 33.40 5.15
CA GLY A 152 0.91 32.08 5.41
C GLY A 152 1.45 31.36 4.16
N SER A 153 1.31 31.96 2.98
CA SER A 153 1.95 31.46 1.78
C SER A 153 3.45 31.78 1.77
N VAL A 154 4.20 31.08 0.92
CA VAL A 154 5.64 31.32 0.74
C VAL A 154 5.96 31.43 -0.73
N ASP A 155 6.54 32.56 -1.12
CA ASP A 155 7.06 32.74 -2.48
C ASP A 155 8.49 32.24 -2.57
N ILE A 156 8.73 31.32 -3.51
CA ILE A 156 10.04 30.76 -3.77
C ILE A 156 10.48 31.19 -5.16
N THR A 157 11.51 32.01 -5.23
CA THR A 157 12.15 32.41 -6.48
C THR A 157 13.46 31.68 -6.63
N ILE A 158 13.63 30.95 -7.72
CA ILE A 158 14.84 30.16 -8.00
C ILE A 158 15.57 30.77 -9.19
N ASN A 159 16.83 31.12 -8.99
CA ASN A 159 17.74 31.61 -10.02
C ASN A 159 18.56 30.45 -10.54
N ASN A 160 18.11 29.84 -11.63
CA ASN A 160 18.87 28.78 -12.27
C ASN A 160 20.15 29.33 -12.89
N GLN A 161 21.31 28.95 -12.34
CA GLN A 161 22.63 29.34 -12.84
C GLN A 161 23.05 28.55 -14.08
N GLY A 162 22.28 27.53 -14.46
CA GLY A 162 22.51 26.72 -15.66
C GLY A 162 22.01 27.41 -16.94
N THR A 163 22.32 26.82 -18.07
CA THR A 163 21.91 27.30 -19.41
C THR A 163 20.63 26.64 -19.92
N LEU A 164 20.15 25.64 -19.24
CA LEU A 164 18.94 24.89 -19.58
C LEU A 164 17.93 24.94 -18.40
N PRO A 165 16.61 24.89 -18.71
CA PRO A 165 15.61 24.67 -17.67
C PRO A 165 15.92 23.40 -16.87
N THR A 166 15.65 23.44 -15.58
CA THR A 166 15.83 22.28 -14.69
C THR A 166 14.59 22.09 -13.83
N TRP A 167 14.37 20.86 -13.41
CA TRP A 167 13.40 20.53 -12.38
C TRP A 167 14.01 20.79 -11.02
N ILE A 168 13.14 20.96 -10.03
CA ILE A 168 13.53 21.19 -8.65
C ILE A 168 12.96 20.09 -7.77
N ASP A 169 13.68 19.77 -6.70
CA ASP A 169 13.17 18.97 -5.60
C ASP A 169 12.79 19.91 -4.46
N LEU A 170 11.58 19.73 -3.95
CA LEU A 170 11.08 20.52 -2.82
C LEU A 170 11.11 19.67 -1.56
N LYS A 171 11.65 20.25 -0.50
CA LYS A 171 11.61 19.67 0.85
C LYS A 171 10.90 20.63 1.79
N LEU A 172 9.66 20.27 2.16
CA LEU A 172 8.77 21.09 2.96
C LEU A 172 8.69 20.53 4.38
N LYS A 173 9.04 21.31 5.37
CA LYS A 173 8.87 20.94 6.79
C LYS A 173 7.66 21.68 7.36
N ASN A 174 6.73 20.92 7.93
CA ASN A 174 5.59 21.46 8.62
C ASN A 174 5.97 22.10 9.96
N ASN A 175 5.50 23.30 10.21
CA ASN A 175 5.69 24.00 11.49
C ASN A 175 4.45 23.91 12.40
N HIS A 176 3.35 23.36 11.92
CA HIS A 176 2.11 23.06 12.64
C HIS A 176 1.39 21.89 11.98
N ASP A 177 0.34 21.37 12.59
CA ASP A 177 -0.52 20.37 11.96
C ASP A 177 -1.23 20.98 10.76
N ASN A 178 -1.22 20.29 9.62
CA ASN A 178 -1.74 20.78 8.35
C ASN A 178 -2.40 19.65 7.55
N GLY A 179 -3.54 19.92 6.95
CA GLY A 179 -4.28 18.99 6.10
C GLY A 179 -4.01 19.13 4.60
N TYR A 180 -3.36 20.23 4.18
CA TYR A 180 -3.24 20.61 2.78
C TYR A 180 -1.93 21.31 2.46
N PHE A 181 -1.36 20.99 1.29
CA PHE A 181 -0.31 21.75 0.63
C PHE A 181 -0.73 22.10 -0.79
N GLY A 182 -0.63 23.36 -1.14
CA GLY A 182 -0.76 23.82 -2.53
C GLY A 182 0.56 24.41 -3.01
N ILE A 183 1.05 23.96 -4.15
CA ILE A 183 2.24 24.48 -4.81
C ILE A 183 1.83 24.92 -6.20
N ALA A 184 2.07 26.17 -6.53
CA ALA A 184 1.78 26.73 -7.83
C ALA A 184 3.06 27.29 -8.48
N GLY A 185 3.27 27.00 -9.73
CA GLY A 185 4.40 27.50 -10.51
C GLY A 185 4.03 27.72 -11.98
N VAL A 186 4.99 28.18 -12.77
CA VAL A 186 4.79 28.46 -14.21
C VAL A 186 4.41 27.22 -15.02
N ASN A 187 4.75 26.03 -14.55
CA ASN A 187 4.50 24.77 -15.23
C ASN A 187 3.25 24.04 -14.72
N GLY A 188 2.50 24.61 -13.79
CA GLY A 188 1.29 24.02 -13.23
C GLY A 188 1.19 24.13 -11.72
N SER A 189 0.23 23.41 -11.14
CA SER A 189 0.02 23.34 -9.70
C SER A 189 -0.01 21.90 -9.24
N LEU A 190 0.47 21.67 -8.01
CA LEU A 190 0.37 20.42 -7.28
C LEU A 190 -0.39 20.66 -5.99
N GLU A 191 -1.39 19.85 -5.73
CA GLU A 191 -2.21 19.91 -4.53
C GLU A 191 -2.13 18.58 -3.78
N LEU A 192 -1.81 18.64 -2.50
CA LEU A 192 -1.67 17.49 -1.62
C LEU A 192 -2.56 17.68 -0.40
N GLY A 193 -3.52 16.80 -0.17
CA GLY A 193 -4.43 16.88 0.93
C GLY A 193 -5.79 17.43 0.57
N ASN A 194 -6.54 17.88 1.59
CA ASN A 194 -7.85 18.46 1.45
C ASN A 194 -7.80 19.96 1.74
N ARG A 195 -8.12 20.78 0.76
CA ARG A 195 -8.13 22.26 0.87
C ARG A 195 -9.16 22.77 1.89
N GLU A 196 -10.26 22.06 2.07
CA GLU A 196 -11.35 22.47 2.95
C GLU A 196 -11.15 21.99 4.39
N GLU A 197 -10.04 21.29 4.67
CA GLU A 197 -9.70 20.89 6.01
C GLU A 197 -9.31 22.10 6.85
N VAL A 198 -9.99 22.26 7.99
CA VAL A 198 -9.72 23.35 8.95
C VAL A 198 -8.59 22.92 9.88
N ASP A 199 -7.45 23.57 9.78
CA ASP A 199 -6.30 23.30 10.62
C ASP A 199 -6.61 23.51 12.11
N GLY A 200 -6.13 22.56 12.93
CA GLY A 200 -6.28 22.64 14.39
C GLY A 200 -7.64 22.20 14.91
N VAL A 201 -8.57 21.75 14.06
CA VAL A 201 -9.80 21.11 14.50
C VAL A 201 -9.55 19.63 14.75
N THR A 202 -9.91 19.13 15.92
CA THR A 202 -9.94 17.68 16.18
C THR A 202 -11.10 17.10 15.39
N ILE A 203 -10.81 16.49 14.24
CA ILE A 203 -11.82 15.81 13.45
C ILE A 203 -11.95 14.38 13.99
N GLN A 204 -13.18 13.99 14.21
CA GLN A 204 -13.50 12.64 14.62
C GLN A 204 -13.34 11.70 13.41
N HIS A 205 -12.40 10.76 13.50
CA HIS A 205 -12.13 9.82 12.41
C HIS A 205 -13.12 8.67 12.32
N SER A 206 -13.76 8.35 13.42
CA SER A 206 -14.70 7.23 13.50
C SER A 206 -15.62 7.35 14.70
N ASP A 207 -16.79 6.71 14.61
CA ASP A 207 -17.72 6.55 15.71
C ASP A 207 -17.93 5.08 16.05
N VAL A 208 -17.86 4.78 17.34
CA VAL A 208 -18.21 3.44 17.85
C VAL A 208 -19.72 3.28 17.85
N LEU A 209 -20.21 2.38 16.99
CA LEU A 209 -21.65 2.12 16.88
C LEU A 209 -22.14 1.07 17.88
N TYR A 210 -21.27 0.13 18.24
CA TYR A 210 -21.58 -0.89 19.24
C TYR A 210 -20.32 -1.43 19.91
N ASP A 211 -20.40 -1.66 21.22
CA ASP A 211 -19.36 -2.32 22.01
C ASP A 211 -19.99 -3.28 23.05
N SER A 212 -19.71 -4.57 22.90
CA SER A 212 -20.14 -5.59 23.86
C SER A 212 -19.55 -5.43 25.26
N LYS A 213 -18.50 -4.60 25.46
CA LYS A 213 -18.00 -4.27 26.81
C LYS A 213 -18.97 -3.37 27.54
N THR A 214 -19.71 -2.51 26.84
CA THR A 214 -20.75 -1.65 27.43
C THR A 214 -22.12 -2.32 27.44
N ASP A 215 -22.33 -3.34 26.62
CA ASP A 215 -23.53 -4.18 26.59
C ASP A 215 -23.15 -5.67 26.68
N PRO A 216 -22.64 -6.16 27.84
CA PRO A 216 -22.03 -7.49 27.95
C PRO A 216 -23.03 -8.64 27.79
N LYS A 217 -24.32 -8.36 27.80
CA LYS A 217 -25.40 -9.34 27.55
C LYS A 217 -25.99 -9.25 26.14
N PHE A 218 -25.44 -8.39 25.29
CA PHE A 218 -25.94 -8.17 23.94
C PHE A 218 -27.42 -7.79 23.89
N SER A 219 -27.87 -7.01 24.89
CA SER A 219 -29.29 -6.67 25.08
C SER A 219 -29.86 -5.78 23.94
N LYS A 220 -29.01 -5.09 23.18
CA LYS A 220 -29.41 -4.31 22.02
C LYS A 220 -29.70 -5.19 20.79
N PHE A 221 -29.26 -6.44 20.77
CA PHE A 221 -29.64 -7.39 19.74
C PHE A 221 -31.02 -7.95 19.98
N VAL A 222 -31.95 -7.75 19.08
CA VAL A 222 -33.33 -8.23 19.17
C VAL A 222 -33.53 -9.50 18.33
N SER A 223 -34.52 -10.29 18.65
CA SER A 223 -34.86 -11.50 17.89
C SER A 223 -35.28 -11.14 16.46
N ALA A 224 -34.67 -11.82 15.48
CA ALA A 224 -35.04 -11.77 14.08
C ALA A 224 -35.63 -13.10 13.60
N ALA A 225 -36.24 -13.89 14.55
CA ALA A 225 -36.85 -15.16 14.23
C ALA A 225 -37.94 -15.05 13.18
N GLY A 226 -37.92 -15.97 12.21
CA GLY A 226 -38.85 -15.99 11.08
C GLY A 226 -38.54 -15.02 9.93
N ARG A 227 -37.57 -14.12 10.08
CA ARG A 227 -37.12 -13.29 8.97
C ARG A 227 -36.26 -14.09 8.00
N PRO A 228 -36.31 -13.81 6.69
CA PRO A 228 -35.42 -14.48 5.73
C PRO A 228 -33.95 -14.35 6.09
N HIS A 229 -33.18 -15.43 5.90
CA HIS A 229 -31.73 -15.34 5.98
C HIS A 229 -31.21 -14.51 4.81
N PRO A 230 -30.36 -13.49 5.03
CA PRO A 230 -29.99 -12.53 3.96
C PRO A 230 -29.28 -13.18 2.77
N GLU A 231 -28.54 -14.26 3.00
CA GLU A 231 -27.75 -14.95 1.98
C GLU A 231 -28.36 -16.29 1.57
N TRP A 232 -28.73 -17.15 2.55
CA TRP A 232 -29.15 -18.53 2.28
C TRP A 232 -30.66 -18.66 2.15
N THR A 233 -31.13 -18.73 0.93
CA THR A 233 -32.55 -18.96 0.65
C THR A 233 -32.99 -20.32 1.22
N GLY A 234 -34.07 -20.33 2.01
CA GLY A 234 -34.64 -21.54 2.60
C GLY A 234 -33.99 -21.99 3.93
N ALA A 235 -33.02 -21.26 4.45
CA ALA A 235 -32.58 -21.50 5.81
C ALA A 235 -33.68 -21.14 6.82
N GLY A 236 -33.97 -22.05 7.72
CA GLY A 236 -34.92 -21.78 8.82
C GLY A 236 -34.29 -20.85 9.86
N THR A 237 -35.05 -19.81 10.24
CA THR A 237 -34.60 -18.80 11.21
C THR A 237 -35.49 -18.72 12.44
N ASN A 238 -36.38 -19.71 12.65
CA ASN A 238 -37.37 -19.73 13.75
C ASN A 238 -36.78 -20.17 15.08
N GLY A 239 -35.50 -20.51 15.13
CA GLY A 239 -34.82 -20.87 16.37
C GLY A 239 -34.56 -19.67 17.28
N THR A 240 -34.04 -19.95 18.44
CA THR A 240 -33.76 -18.95 19.48
C THR A 240 -32.27 -18.84 19.74
N ILE A 241 -31.78 -17.63 19.71
CA ILE A 241 -30.43 -17.24 20.11
C ILE A 241 -30.52 -16.40 21.38
N GLY A 242 -29.57 -16.56 22.28
CA GLY A 242 -29.53 -15.75 23.50
C GLY A 242 -28.17 -15.74 24.17
N TYR A 243 -27.98 -14.76 25.05
CA TYR A 243 -26.81 -14.70 25.91
C TYR A 243 -26.87 -15.78 26.95
N GLN A 244 -25.76 -16.49 27.13
CA GLN A 244 -25.59 -17.45 28.22
C GLN A 244 -24.24 -17.31 28.88
N GLU A 245 -24.22 -17.59 30.16
CA GLU A 245 -23.04 -17.82 30.99
C GLU A 245 -23.08 -19.24 31.50
N TYR A 246 -22.07 -20.06 31.23
CA TYR A 246 -22.02 -21.45 31.61
C TYR A 246 -20.60 -21.93 31.85
N ASN A 247 -20.47 -22.95 32.71
CA ASN A 247 -19.18 -23.57 32.98
C ASN A 247 -18.91 -24.69 31.99
N TYR A 248 -17.66 -24.81 31.58
CA TYR A 248 -17.15 -25.87 30.72
C TYR A 248 -15.77 -26.34 31.21
N LYS A 249 -15.39 -27.55 30.86
CA LYS A 249 -14.02 -28.03 31.07
C LYS A 249 -13.16 -27.70 29.88
N SER A 250 -12.04 -27.01 30.11
CA SER A 250 -11.03 -26.77 29.07
C SER A 250 -10.29 -28.06 28.70
N SER A 251 -9.51 -28.03 27.61
CA SER A 251 -8.73 -29.17 27.14
C SER A 251 -7.77 -29.79 28.17
N ASN A 252 -7.31 -28.99 29.13
CA ASN A 252 -6.47 -29.44 30.26
C ASN A 252 -7.27 -29.82 31.51
N GLY A 253 -8.59 -29.96 31.41
CA GLY A 253 -9.48 -30.36 32.50
C GLY A 253 -9.84 -29.25 33.49
N GLN A 254 -9.37 -28.03 33.33
CA GLN A 254 -9.73 -26.93 34.23
C GLN A 254 -11.16 -26.45 33.98
N GLN A 255 -11.87 -26.14 35.06
CA GLN A 255 -13.17 -25.46 34.95
C GLN A 255 -12.96 -24.00 34.53
N LYS A 256 -13.69 -23.60 33.50
CA LYS A 256 -13.74 -22.23 32.98
C LYS A 256 -15.18 -21.81 32.77
N THR A 257 -15.39 -20.49 32.75
CA THR A 257 -16.70 -19.92 32.42
C THR A 257 -16.66 -19.33 31.02
N MET A 258 -17.62 -19.69 30.18
CA MET A 258 -17.88 -19.12 28.88
C MET A 258 -19.07 -18.16 28.96
N LYS A 259 -18.90 -16.98 28.36
CA LYS A 259 -19.94 -15.95 28.25
C LYS A 259 -20.12 -15.56 26.82
N GLY A 260 -21.32 -15.35 26.36
CA GLY A 260 -21.62 -14.84 25.04
C GLY A 260 -22.95 -15.29 24.47
N VAL A 261 -23.19 -14.91 23.24
CA VAL A 261 -24.39 -15.28 22.48
C VAL A 261 -24.20 -16.65 21.86
N LYS A 262 -25.21 -17.50 22.01
CA LYS A 262 -25.21 -18.85 21.44
C LYS A 262 -26.62 -19.29 21.01
N LEU A 263 -26.67 -20.39 20.26
CA LEU A 263 -27.92 -21.06 19.90
C LEU A 263 -28.52 -21.72 21.15
N ILE A 264 -29.77 -21.38 21.47
CA ILE A 264 -30.56 -21.95 22.57
C ILE A 264 -31.43 -23.08 22.04
N ASP A 265 -32.17 -22.82 20.97
CA ASP A 265 -33.02 -23.76 20.27
C ASP A 265 -32.89 -23.59 18.76
N PRO A 266 -32.55 -24.65 18.00
CA PRO A 266 -32.45 -24.55 16.55
C PRO A 266 -33.81 -24.42 15.84
N GLY A 267 -34.91 -24.53 16.54
CA GLY A 267 -36.27 -24.54 15.96
C GLY A 267 -36.68 -25.91 15.43
N SER A 268 -37.88 -25.99 14.89
CA SER A 268 -38.54 -27.24 14.49
C SER A 268 -38.51 -27.53 12.99
N GLN A 269 -38.02 -26.58 12.15
CA GLN A 269 -37.97 -26.74 10.69
C GLN A 269 -37.07 -27.92 10.27
N THR A 270 -37.50 -28.68 9.27
CA THR A 270 -36.70 -29.76 8.67
C THR A 270 -35.63 -29.16 7.72
N GLY A 271 -34.46 -29.76 7.69
CA GLY A 271 -33.33 -29.32 6.87
C GLY A 271 -32.37 -28.43 7.66
N PHE A 272 -31.84 -27.39 6.98
CA PHE A 272 -30.96 -26.42 7.61
C PHE A 272 -31.78 -25.38 8.38
N ARG A 273 -31.53 -25.26 9.66
CA ARG A 273 -32.34 -24.45 10.57
C ARG A 273 -31.48 -23.81 11.67
N GLY A 274 -31.97 -22.73 12.24
CA GLY A 274 -31.29 -22.03 13.31
C GLY A 274 -32.06 -20.82 13.84
N GLY A 275 -31.38 -20.04 14.63
CA GLY A 275 -31.87 -18.76 15.14
C GLY A 275 -31.12 -17.59 14.60
N MET A 276 -31.76 -16.43 14.57
CA MET A 276 -31.18 -15.16 14.12
C MET A 276 -31.56 -14.03 15.08
N THR A 277 -30.57 -13.14 15.33
CA THR A 277 -30.78 -11.87 16.02
C THR A 277 -30.30 -10.74 15.15
N GLU A 278 -30.75 -9.52 15.44
CA GLU A 278 -30.45 -8.32 14.69
C GLU A 278 -30.12 -7.14 15.60
N LEU A 279 -29.11 -6.41 15.26
CA LEU A 279 -28.80 -5.08 15.77
C LEU A 279 -28.99 -4.08 14.65
N VAL A 280 -29.92 -3.15 14.80
CA VAL A 280 -29.95 -1.93 13.96
C VAL A 280 -28.89 -1.00 14.50
N LEU A 281 -27.95 -0.59 13.66
CA LEU A 281 -26.87 0.29 14.04
C LEU A 281 -27.43 1.68 14.39
N PRO A 282 -27.03 2.28 15.52
CA PRO A 282 -27.44 3.64 15.86
C PRO A 282 -26.88 4.65 14.84
N PRO A 283 -27.48 5.83 14.74
CA PRO A 283 -26.83 6.96 14.05
C PRO A 283 -25.48 7.30 14.69
N ASP A 284 -24.58 7.86 13.89
CA ASP A 284 -23.32 8.40 14.37
C ASP A 284 -23.51 9.71 15.16
N SER A 285 -22.41 10.33 15.59
CA SER A 285 -22.40 11.58 16.35
C SER A 285 -22.97 12.77 15.57
N ASN A 286 -23.02 12.68 14.23
CA ASN A 286 -23.63 13.71 13.37
C ASN A 286 -25.14 13.44 13.14
N GLY A 287 -25.65 12.32 13.57
CA GLY A 287 -27.04 11.90 13.36
C GLY A 287 -27.26 11.07 12.09
N ASP A 288 -26.22 10.72 11.36
CA ASP A 288 -26.30 9.98 10.10
C ASP A 288 -26.34 8.47 10.32
N SER A 289 -27.37 7.81 9.78
CA SER A 289 -27.55 6.36 9.85
C SER A 289 -26.78 5.64 8.77
N GLY A 290 -26.31 4.42 9.10
CA GLY A 290 -25.57 3.57 8.20
C GLY A 290 -24.09 3.93 8.07
N ALA A 291 -23.28 2.95 7.66
CA ALA A 291 -21.84 3.08 7.52
C ALA A 291 -21.38 2.54 6.16
N VAL A 292 -20.98 3.42 5.25
CA VAL A 292 -20.34 3.06 3.97
C VAL A 292 -18.94 2.51 4.27
N ASN A 293 -18.22 3.18 5.18
CA ASN A 293 -16.94 2.71 5.70
C ASN A 293 -17.18 2.17 7.11
N PHE A 294 -16.89 0.90 7.29
CA PHE A 294 -17.27 0.14 8.46
C PHE A 294 -16.16 -0.81 8.90
N TYR A 295 -15.91 -0.88 10.19
CA TYR A 295 -15.02 -1.86 10.76
C TYR A 295 -15.68 -2.60 11.90
N ALA A 296 -15.52 -3.91 11.94
CA ALA A 296 -16.00 -4.77 13.03
C ALA A 296 -14.90 -5.72 13.50
N TRP A 297 -14.83 -5.87 14.81
CA TRP A 297 -13.97 -6.83 15.49
C TRP A 297 -14.83 -7.74 16.35
N PHE A 298 -14.57 -9.04 16.33
CA PHE A 298 -15.34 -10.00 17.10
C PHE A 298 -14.51 -11.23 17.48
N ARG A 299 -14.94 -11.92 18.52
CA ARG A 299 -14.35 -13.19 18.95
C ARG A 299 -15.37 -14.31 18.93
N LEU A 300 -15.01 -15.38 18.21
CA LEU A 300 -15.79 -16.61 18.10
C LEU A 300 -15.13 -17.72 18.90
N PHE A 301 -15.96 -18.60 19.43
CA PHE A 301 -15.52 -19.81 20.08
C PHE A 301 -16.31 -21.00 19.54
N THR A 302 -15.61 -22.02 19.08
CA THR A 302 -16.19 -23.24 18.55
C THR A 302 -15.57 -24.47 19.20
N TRP A 303 -16.40 -25.45 19.51
CA TRP A 303 -15.95 -26.65 20.19
C TRP A 303 -16.93 -27.81 19.96
N THR A 304 -16.42 -28.99 19.60
CA THR A 304 -17.19 -30.22 19.53
C THR A 304 -16.71 -31.20 20.58
N THR A 305 -17.61 -31.83 21.29
CA THR A 305 -17.31 -32.87 22.27
C THR A 305 -17.50 -34.26 21.67
N VAL A 306 -18.23 -34.37 20.56
CA VAL A 306 -18.49 -35.61 19.83
C VAL A 306 -18.11 -35.42 18.36
N LEU A 307 -17.43 -36.41 17.77
CA LEU A 307 -17.12 -36.43 16.33
C LEU A 307 -18.39 -36.34 15.48
N GLY A 308 -18.33 -35.55 14.43
CA GLY A 308 -19.45 -35.40 13.51
C GLY A 308 -20.54 -34.41 13.92
N GLN A 309 -20.42 -33.75 15.07
CA GLN A 309 -21.28 -32.57 15.33
C GLN A 309 -21.09 -31.51 14.27
N THR A 310 -22.15 -30.86 13.84
CA THR A 310 -22.15 -29.84 12.79
C THR A 310 -22.74 -28.52 13.30
N GLY A 311 -22.47 -27.44 12.59
CA GLY A 311 -23.04 -26.15 12.92
C GLY A 311 -22.43 -25.01 12.11
N VAL A 312 -23.16 -23.91 12.15
CA VAL A 312 -22.78 -22.65 11.48
C VAL A 312 -22.95 -21.51 12.45
N MET A 313 -22.03 -20.59 12.43
CA MET A 313 -22.09 -19.35 13.16
C MET A 313 -21.62 -18.23 12.25
N GLN A 314 -22.52 -17.28 11.97
CA GLN A 314 -22.25 -16.16 11.06
C GLN A 314 -22.58 -14.83 11.72
N ILE A 315 -21.75 -13.84 11.40
CA ILE A 315 -22.03 -12.43 11.57
C ILE A 315 -22.28 -11.90 10.18
N LEU A 316 -23.48 -11.37 9.95
CA LEU A 316 -23.98 -10.92 8.66
C LEU A 316 -24.19 -9.41 8.70
N PHE A 317 -23.80 -8.74 7.66
CA PHE A 317 -23.93 -7.30 7.49
C PHE A 317 -24.91 -7.03 6.35
N THR A 318 -25.91 -6.20 6.61
CA THR A 318 -26.95 -5.86 5.63
C THR A 318 -27.17 -4.35 5.55
N ASP A 319 -27.72 -3.91 4.44
CA ASP A 319 -28.20 -2.55 4.27
C ASP A 319 -29.52 -2.31 5.02
N GLU A 320 -30.14 -1.16 4.84
CA GLU A 320 -31.42 -0.79 5.47
C GLU A 320 -32.58 -1.70 5.04
N ASN A 321 -32.53 -2.24 3.80
CA ASN A 321 -33.56 -3.08 3.20
C ASN A 321 -33.33 -4.57 3.40
N ASP A 322 -32.37 -4.94 4.27
CA ASP A 322 -31.95 -6.33 4.51
C ASP A 322 -31.21 -6.99 3.33
N ASN A 323 -30.77 -6.22 2.31
CA ASN A 323 -29.92 -6.76 1.26
C ASN A 323 -28.55 -7.13 1.85
N PHE A 324 -28.04 -8.27 1.42
CA PHE A 324 -26.81 -8.83 1.95
C PHE A 324 -25.59 -8.08 1.41
N VAL A 325 -24.73 -7.58 2.31
CA VAL A 325 -23.49 -6.89 2.01
C VAL A 325 -22.29 -7.80 2.17
N ALA A 326 -22.15 -8.41 3.34
CA ALA A 326 -21.07 -9.33 3.65
C ALA A 326 -21.41 -10.22 4.84
N GLY A 327 -20.69 -11.31 4.99
CA GLY A 327 -20.77 -12.17 6.18
C GLY A 327 -19.42 -12.78 6.50
N TYR A 328 -19.21 -13.06 7.80
CA TYR A 328 -18.00 -13.67 8.28
C TYR A 328 -18.32 -14.63 9.42
N GLY A 329 -17.67 -15.79 9.47
CA GLY A 329 -17.97 -16.74 10.52
C GLY A 329 -17.34 -18.11 10.32
N THR A 330 -18.02 -19.14 10.83
CA THR A 330 -17.54 -20.52 10.78
C THR A 330 -18.64 -21.48 10.34
N LEU A 331 -18.25 -22.45 9.56
CA LEU A 331 -19.06 -23.55 9.06
C LEU A 331 -18.37 -24.87 9.38
N LYS A 332 -19.10 -25.77 10.03
CA LYS A 332 -18.69 -27.16 10.20
C LYS A 332 -19.80 -28.07 9.69
N ASP A 333 -19.59 -28.70 8.57
CA ASP A 333 -20.49 -29.67 7.93
C ASP A 333 -19.95 -31.10 7.90
N ASP A 334 -18.74 -31.32 8.42
CA ASP A 334 -18.12 -32.63 8.55
C ASP A 334 -18.90 -33.49 9.57
N LYS A 335 -19.72 -34.44 9.07
CA LYS A 335 -20.57 -35.34 9.83
C LYS A 335 -19.85 -36.53 10.42
N THR A 336 -18.55 -36.71 10.10
CA THR A 336 -17.76 -37.87 10.53
C THR A 336 -16.59 -37.50 11.42
N GLY A 337 -15.98 -36.36 11.17
CA GLY A 337 -14.81 -35.83 11.87
C GLY A 337 -15.07 -34.50 12.55
N ASN A 338 -14.02 -33.71 12.71
CA ASN A 338 -14.06 -32.43 13.40
C ASN A 338 -13.44 -31.27 12.60
N ILE A 339 -13.39 -31.38 11.29
CA ILE A 339 -12.90 -30.29 10.45
C ILE A 339 -14.00 -29.27 10.25
N GLY A 340 -13.73 -28.03 10.65
CA GLY A 340 -14.52 -26.87 10.35
C GLY A 340 -13.76 -25.91 9.45
N THR A 341 -14.44 -24.88 8.97
CA THR A 341 -13.84 -23.81 8.17
C THR A 341 -14.26 -22.45 8.70
N VAL A 342 -13.32 -21.51 8.75
CA VAL A 342 -13.63 -20.10 8.80
C VAL A 342 -13.89 -19.69 7.37
N GLY A 343 -15.01 -19.05 7.12
CA GLY A 343 -15.43 -18.62 5.80
C GLY A 343 -15.94 -17.19 5.81
N PHE A 344 -15.84 -16.55 4.68
CA PHE A 344 -16.45 -15.25 4.44
C PHE A 344 -17.31 -15.31 3.18
N TRP A 345 -18.37 -14.53 3.22
CA TRP A 345 -19.39 -14.43 2.19
C TRP A 345 -19.47 -12.99 1.72
N ILE A 346 -19.59 -12.80 0.43
CA ILE A 346 -19.71 -11.48 -0.19
C ILE A 346 -21.08 -11.29 -0.80
N GLY A 347 -21.60 -10.09 -0.71
CA GLY A 347 -22.81 -9.65 -1.40
C GLY A 347 -22.52 -9.21 -2.84
N GLY A 348 -23.52 -8.58 -3.46
CA GLY A 348 -23.45 -8.12 -4.85
C GLY A 348 -23.75 -9.21 -5.87
N PRO A 349 -23.47 -8.97 -7.17
CA PRO A 349 -23.83 -9.87 -8.27
C PRO A 349 -23.20 -11.26 -8.18
N ASN A 350 -22.00 -11.33 -7.64
CA ASN A 350 -21.25 -12.56 -7.45
C ASN A 350 -21.31 -13.05 -5.99
N LYS A 351 -22.47 -12.85 -5.35
CA LYS A 351 -22.67 -13.27 -3.96
C LYS A 351 -22.36 -14.75 -3.75
N GLY A 352 -21.80 -15.07 -2.61
CA GLY A 352 -21.50 -16.44 -2.23
C GLY A 352 -20.33 -16.56 -1.28
N GLN A 353 -19.95 -17.79 -1.02
CA GLN A 353 -18.85 -18.12 -0.14
C GLN A 353 -17.52 -18.11 -0.92
N TRP A 354 -16.56 -17.34 -0.45
CA TRP A 354 -15.34 -17.05 -1.20
C TRP A 354 -14.14 -17.87 -0.79
N LYS A 355 -13.85 -17.96 0.51
CA LYS A 355 -12.67 -18.67 0.98
C LYS A 355 -12.94 -19.43 2.26
N HIS A 356 -12.40 -20.64 2.32
CA HIS A 356 -12.49 -21.48 3.51
C HIS A 356 -11.10 -21.72 4.07
N ILE A 357 -10.92 -21.41 5.34
CA ILE A 357 -9.70 -21.63 6.07
C ILE A 357 -9.98 -22.78 7.04
N PRO A 358 -9.41 -23.97 6.81
CA PRO A 358 -9.73 -25.13 7.64
C PRO A 358 -9.17 -25.00 9.05
N TYR A 359 -9.92 -25.53 10.02
CA TYR A 359 -9.48 -25.69 11.40
C TYR A 359 -10.10 -26.95 12.00
N VAL A 360 -9.53 -27.42 13.10
CA VAL A 360 -10.10 -28.54 13.88
C VAL A 360 -10.94 -27.96 15.02
N ALA A 361 -12.21 -28.34 15.07
CA ALA A 361 -13.17 -27.82 16.05
C ALA A 361 -13.19 -28.62 17.38
N ASN A 362 -12.43 -29.69 17.46
CA ASN A 362 -12.44 -30.59 18.62
C ASN A 362 -11.54 -30.08 19.75
N ASN A 363 -11.99 -30.23 20.98
CA ASN A 363 -11.20 -29.97 22.18
C ASN A 363 -10.63 -31.22 22.84
N GLY A 364 -10.96 -32.41 22.36
CA GLY A 364 -10.51 -33.68 22.89
C GLY A 364 -11.25 -34.25 24.08
N GLU A 365 -12.26 -33.57 24.63
CA GLU A 365 -12.89 -33.95 25.93
C GLU A 365 -13.64 -35.31 25.90
N GLN A 366 -14.40 -35.57 24.80
CA GLN A 366 -15.14 -36.81 24.65
C GLN A 366 -14.62 -37.71 23.50
N THR A 367 -13.73 -37.22 22.70
CA THR A 367 -13.20 -37.93 21.54
C THR A 367 -11.84 -38.54 21.80
N GLY A 368 -11.23 -38.26 22.96
CA GLY A 368 -9.86 -38.69 23.29
C GLY A 368 -8.76 -37.92 22.55
N LEU A 369 -9.13 -36.94 21.70
CA LEU A 369 -8.18 -36.10 20.98
C LEU A 369 -7.81 -34.88 21.78
N LYS A 370 -6.60 -34.37 21.62
CA LYS A 370 -6.18 -33.11 22.23
C LYS A 370 -6.84 -31.92 21.51
N ASP A 371 -6.96 -30.80 22.23
CA ASP A 371 -7.44 -29.56 21.63
C ASP A 371 -6.47 -29.08 20.53
N ASN A 372 -6.86 -29.25 19.29
CA ASN A 372 -6.13 -28.82 18.11
C ASN A 372 -6.72 -27.56 17.49
N ASN A 373 -7.78 -26.99 18.09
CA ASN A 373 -8.35 -25.75 17.59
C ASN A 373 -7.43 -24.56 17.88
N THR A 374 -6.59 -24.23 16.91
CA THR A 374 -5.61 -23.14 17.02
C THR A 374 -6.19 -21.78 16.62
N MET A 375 -7.40 -21.75 16.06
CA MET A 375 -8.01 -20.56 15.48
C MET A 375 -9.14 -19.98 16.33
N LEU A 376 -10.08 -20.81 16.75
CA LEU A 376 -11.32 -20.40 17.43
C LEU A 376 -11.46 -21.01 18.83
N ASN A 377 -10.41 -21.02 19.63
CA ASN A 377 -10.37 -21.54 20.99
C ASN A 377 -10.59 -20.46 22.05
N ASP A 378 -10.51 -20.81 23.32
CA ASP A 378 -10.75 -19.93 24.46
C ASP A 378 -9.75 -18.77 24.62
N ASN A 379 -8.54 -18.91 24.08
CA ASN A 379 -7.50 -17.87 24.08
C ASN A 379 -7.44 -17.04 22.79
N ARG A 380 -8.12 -17.49 21.75
CA ARG A 380 -8.08 -16.94 20.39
C ARG A 380 -9.50 -16.83 19.86
N GLY A 381 -9.66 -16.66 18.56
CA GLY A 381 -10.97 -16.57 17.92
C GLY A 381 -11.29 -15.18 17.41
N GLN A 382 -10.29 -14.31 17.42
CA GLN A 382 -10.42 -12.97 16.85
C GLN A 382 -10.49 -13.04 15.35
N LEU A 383 -11.48 -12.36 14.80
CA LEU A 383 -11.70 -12.09 13.39
C LEU A 383 -12.06 -10.62 13.23
N ASP A 384 -11.59 -10.01 12.16
CA ASP A 384 -11.87 -8.61 11.84
C ASP A 384 -12.45 -8.51 10.44
N PHE A 385 -13.42 -7.61 10.28
CA PHE A 385 -14.03 -7.27 9.00
C PHE A 385 -13.94 -5.76 8.78
N ALA A 386 -13.56 -5.35 7.57
CA ALA A 386 -13.57 -3.97 7.16
C ALA A 386 -14.30 -3.81 5.83
N LYS A 387 -15.05 -2.73 5.67
CA LYS A 387 -15.59 -2.26 4.40
C LYS A 387 -15.13 -0.83 4.22
N GLN A 388 -14.49 -0.55 3.08
CA GLN A 388 -14.08 0.79 2.67
C GLN A 388 -14.52 1.00 1.23
N GLY A 389 -15.60 1.75 1.05
CA GLY A 389 -16.27 1.87 -0.25
C GLY A 389 -16.56 0.48 -0.85
N ALA A 390 -16.06 0.21 -2.04
CA ALA A 390 -16.19 -1.08 -2.73
C ALA A 390 -15.35 -2.21 -2.13
N THR A 391 -14.40 -1.90 -1.25
CA THR A 391 -13.40 -2.86 -0.77
C THR A 391 -13.86 -3.55 0.50
N LEU A 392 -13.90 -4.88 0.48
CA LEU A 392 -14.19 -5.75 1.63
C LEU A 392 -12.89 -6.42 2.09
N GLY A 393 -12.53 -6.24 3.36
CA GLY A 393 -11.36 -6.85 4.00
C GLY A 393 -11.77 -7.85 5.08
N PHE A 394 -11.21 -9.05 5.03
CA PHE A 394 -11.44 -10.13 5.99
C PHE A 394 -10.10 -10.55 6.59
N TYR A 395 -9.98 -10.48 7.90
CA TYR A 395 -8.74 -10.72 8.63
C TYR A 395 -8.92 -11.85 9.62
N TRP A 396 -7.97 -12.77 9.67
CA TRP A 396 -7.92 -13.88 10.60
C TRP A 396 -6.49 -14.11 11.10
N LYS A 397 -6.34 -14.93 12.10
CA LYS A 397 -5.00 -15.29 12.58
C LYS A 397 -4.15 -15.90 11.47
N GLY A 398 -3.11 -15.19 11.08
CA GLY A 398 -2.12 -15.64 10.09
C GLY A 398 -2.42 -15.25 8.66
N GLY A 399 -3.45 -14.39 8.40
CA GLY A 399 -3.71 -13.91 7.06
C GLY A 399 -4.87 -12.94 6.92
N HIS A 400 -5.05 -12.47 5.72
CA HIS A 400 -6.17 -11.63 5.32
C HIS A 400 -6.53 -11.85 3.86
N GLN A 401 -7.69 -11.37 3.47
CA GLN A 401 -8.14 -11.32 2.07
C GLN A 401 -8.88 -10.02 1.84
N THR A 402 -8.54 -9.34 0.77
CA THR A 402 -9.23 -8.14 0.29
C THR A 402 -9.94 -8.46 -1.01
N ILE A 403 -11.18 -8.00 -1.15
CA ILE A 403 -12.02 -8.23 -2.34
C ILE A 403 -12.68 -6.91 -2.70
N VAL A 404 -12.61 -6.54 -3.97
CA VAL A 404 -13.29 -5.34 -4.49
C VAL A 404 -14.61 -5.76 -5.14
N VAL A 405 -15.70 -5.15 -4.69
CA VAL A 405 -17.06 -5.35 -5.21
C VAL A 405 -17.63 -3.97 -5.55
N PRO A 406 -17.45 -3.49 -6.78
CA PRO A 406 -17.81 -2.13 -7.18
C PRO A 406 -19.26 -1.75 -6.86
N GLU A 407 -20.19 -2.70 -6.95
CA GLU A 407 -21.62 -2.48 -6.68
C GLU A 407 -21.93 -2.19 -5.21
N LEU A 408 -20.96 -2.40 -4.32
CA LEU A 408 -21.08 -2.10 -2.89
C LEU A 408 -20.41 -0.79 -2.50
N GLU A 409 -19.89 -0.01 -3.43
CA GLU A 409 -19.11 1.20 -3.13
C GLU A 409 -19.85 2.15 -2.20
N ASP A 410 -21.06 2.54 -2.56
CA ASP A 410 -21.89 3.47 -1.78
C ASP A 410 -22.91 2.77 -0.87
N VAL A 411 -22.89 1.43 -0.81
CA VAL A 411 -23.82 0.69 0.03
C VAL A 411 -23.41 0.76 1.49
N ALA A 412 -24.27 1.38 2.31
CA ALA A 412 -24.05 1.49 3.74
C ALA A 412 -24.52 0.21 4.49
N ILE A 413 -23.74 -0.20 5.48
CA ILE A 413 -24.16 -1.21 6.46
C ILE A 413 -25.05 -0.53 7.49
N HIS A 414 -26.29 -1.00 7.62
CA HIS A 414 -27.28 -0.52 8.59
C HIS A 414 -27.58 -1.50 9.70
N LYS A 415 -27.37 -2.79 9.45
CA LYS A 415 -27.73 -3.83 10.41
C LYS A 415 -26.64 -4.89 10.50
N VAL A 416 -26.49 -5.41 11.71
CA VAL A 416 -25.65 -6.57 12.01
C VAL A 416 -26.56 -7.69 12.50
N LYS A 417 -26.45 -8.87 11.90
CA LYS A 417 -27.23 -10.05 12.32
C LYS A 417 -26.29 -11.16 12.77
N PHE A 418 -26.64 -11.83 13.85
CA PHE A 418 -25.99 -13.08 14.24
C PHE A 418 -26.90 -14.22 13.84
N PHE A 419 -26.35 -15.18 13.11
CA PHE A 419 -27.05 -16.42 12.77
C PHE A 419 -26.28 -17.62 13.29
N PHE A 420 -27.02 -18.53 13.92
CA PHE A 420 -26.52 -19.84 14.36
C PHE A 420 -27.42 -20.91 13.76
N GLY A 421 -26.82 -21.86 13.04
CA GLY A 421 -27.59 -22.90 12.35
C GLY A 421 -27.02 -24.29 12.52
N ASN A 422 -27.87 -25.27 12.19
CA ASN A 422 -27.56 -26.69 12.20
C ASN A 422 -28.41 -27.45 11.16
N TRP A 423 -27.96 -28.60 10.77
CA TRP A 423 -28.71 -29.54 9.94
C TRP A 423 -29.55 -30.48 10.82
N SER A 424 -30.87 -30.40 10.71
CA SER A 424 -31.81 -31.23 11.50
C SER A 424 -31.62 -32.73 11.26
N THR A 425 -31.03 -33.10 10.10
CA THR A 425 -30.79 -34.50 9.71
C THR A 425 -29.48 -35.09 10.25
N ASN A 426 -28.65 -34.28 10.93
CA ASN A 426 -27.44 -34.79 11.53
C ASN A 426 -27.71 -35.50 12.86
N PRO A 427 -27.52 -36.85 12.94
CA PRO A 427 -27.80 -37.59 14.17
C PRO A 427 -26.82 -37.26 15.30
N ARG A 428 -25.65 -36.66 15.00
CA ARG A 428 -24.66 -36.21 15.98
C ARG A 428 -25.04 -34.86 16.60
N GLY A 429 -26.01 -34.15 16.01
CA GLY A 429 -26.52 -32.90 16.53
C GLY A 429 -25.61 -31.69 16.25
N THR A 430 -25.88 -30.64 16.99
CA THR A 430 -25.19 -29.34 16.90
C THR A 430 -23.85 -29.40 17.66
N MET A 431 -22.86 -28.62 17.18
CA MET A 431 -21.62 -28.39 17.94
C MET A 431 -21.93 -27.95 19.36
N THR A 432 -21.26 -28.57 20.34
CA THR A 432 -21.52 -28.33 21.77
C THR A 432 -21.34 -26.87 22.14
N HIS A 433 -20.36 -26.23 21.58
CA HIS A 433 -20.14 -24.81 21.76
C HIS A 433 -20.01 -24.10 20.41
N MET A 434 -20.87 -23.14 20.18
CA MET A 434 -20.85 -22.11 19.16
C MET A 434 -21.19 -20.80 19.84
N VAL A 435 -20.22 -19.93 20.07
CA VAL A 435 -20.40 -18.72 20.89
C VAL A 435 -19.74 -17.52 20.23
N ILE A 436 -20.50 -16.43 20.12
CA ILE A 436 -19.98 -15.10 19.89
C ILE A 436 -19.70 -14.49 21.26
N ARG A 437 -18.42 -14.33 21.60
CA ARG A 437 -17.98 -13.88 22.92
C ARG A 437 -17.98 -12.37 23.04
N ASP A 438 -17.49 -11.71 22.00
CA ASP A 438 -17.36 -10.26 21.92
C ASP A 438 -17.71 -9.80 20.51
N PHE A 439 -18.26 -8.63 20.42
CA PHE A 439 -18.51 -7.92 19.19
C PHE A 439 -18.34 -6.42 19.42
N TRP A 440 -17.63 -5.78 18.51
CA TRP A 440 -17.43 -4.35 18.50
C TRP A 440 -17.43 -3.86 17.07
N CYS A 441 -18.04 -2.69 16.81
CA CYS A 441 -18.02 -2.10 15.48
C CYS A 441 -18.05 -0.58 15.52
N ARG A 442 -17.56 0.01 14.43
CA ARG A 442 -17.52 1.45 14.23
C ARG A 442 -17.82 1.84 12.79
N LYS A 443 -18.26 3.05 12.59
CA LYS A 443 -18.29 3.77 11.33
C LYS A 443 -16.99 4.55 11.21
N ASP A 444 -16.32 4.46 10.06
CA ASP A 444 -15.16 5.29 9.72
C ASP A 444 -15.63 6.43 8.80
N PHE A 445 -15.17 7.65 9.07
CA PHE A 445 -15.55 8.84 8.29
C PHE A 445 -14.61 9.08 7.12
N VAL A 446 -13.48 8.39 7.06
CA VAL A 446 -12.46 8.52 6.01
C VAL A 446 -12.26 7.20 5.28
N ASN A 447 -12.10 7.28 3.97
CA ASN A 447 -11.92 6.11 3.10
C ASN A 447 -10.47 5.66 3.03
N THR A 448 -9.56 6.62 2.96
CA THR A 448 -8.15 6.39 2.74
C THR A 448 -7.33 7.19 3.74
N TRP A 449 -6.10 6.81 3.89
CA TRP A 449 -5.16 7.57 4.68
C TRP A 449 -4.92 8.98 4.10
N ASN A 450 -5.17 9.20 2.80
CA ASN A 450 -5.11 10.50 2.15
C ASN A 450 -6.21 11.46 2.63
N ASP A 451 -7.34 10.93 3.08
CA ASP A 451 -8.47 11.69 3.59
C ASP A 451 -8.39 11.91 5.10
N LEU A 452 -7.30 11.48 5.75
CA LEU A 452 -7.10 11.71 7.16
C LEU A 452 -6.81 13.19 7.44
N PRO A 453 -7.60 13.85 8.31
CA PRO A 453 -7.35 15.22 8.73
C PRO A 453 -5.96 15.38 9.37
N ASN A 454 -5.38 16.57 9.23
CA ASN A 454 -4.06 16.89 9.81
C ASN A 454 -3.00 15.83 9.54
N ARG A 455 -3.02 15.23 8.36
CA ARG A 455 -2.08 14.17 8.02
C ARG A 455 -0.63 14.63 7.94
N TYR A 456 -0.40 15.93 7.79
CA TYR A 456 0.91 16.55 7.87
C TYR A 456 1.10 17.13 9.27
N LYS A 457 1.60 16.32 10.18
CA LYS A 457 1.82 16.74 11.56
C LYS A 457 2.97 17.75 11.68
N ASN A 458 2.91 18.57 12.75
CA ASN A 458 4.03 19.44 13.09
C ASN A 458 5.35 18.66 13.14
N GLY A 459 6.35 19.13 12.41
CA GLY A 459 7.67 18.50 12.27
C GLY A 459 7.77 17.45 11.16
N SER A 460 6.67 17.01 10.54
CA SER A 460 6.73 16.10 9.39
C SER A 460 7.37 16.78 8.18
N VAL A 461 8.01 15.98 7.33
CA VAL A 461 8.71 16.45 6.12
C VAL A 461 8.06 15.84 4.90
N VAL A 462 7.70 16.68 3.94
CA VAL A 462 7.21 16.27 2.62
C VAL A 462 8.31 16.56 1.60
N GLU A 463 8.71 15.56 0.84
CA GLU A 463 9.67 15.69 -0.25
C GLU A 463 8.96 15.44 -1.57
N ILE A 464 9.17 16.31 -2.52
CA ILE A 464 8.51 16.31 -3.82
C ILE A 464 9.58 16.42 -4.90
N ASP A 465 9.70 15.40 -5.71
CA ASP A 465 10.47 15.43 -6.97
C ASP A 465 9.57 15.98 -8.08
N MET A 466 9.79 17.21 -8.46
CA MET A 466 8.97 17.87 -9.48
C MET A 466 9.22 17.34 -10.90
N SER A 467 10.28 16.55 -11.10
CA SER A 467 10.56 15.93 -12.40
C SER A 467 9.69 14.71 -12.66
N SER A 468 9.49 13.88 -11.66
CA SER A 468 8.69 12.65 -11.73
C SER A 468 7.28 12.80 -11.15
N GLY A 469 7.04 13.84 -10.35
CA GLY A 469 5.81 14.02 -9.58
C GLY A 469 5.72 13.10 -8.36
N ASN A 470 6.81 12.42 -8.00
CA ASN A 470 6.84 11.56 -6.83
C ASN A 470 6.82 12.39 -5.54
N VAL A 471 6.01 11.96 -4.61
CA VAL A 471 5.87 12.57 -3.29
C VAL A 471 6.20 11.53 -2.22
N SER A 472 6.97 11.92 -1.24
CA SER A 472 7.19 11.13 -0.03
C SER A 472 6.92 11.96 1.22
N LYS A 473 6.52 11.29 2.30
CA LYS A 473 6.34 11.88 3.61
C LYS A 473 7.15 11.11 4.62
N ASP A 474 8.04 11.82 5.35
CA ASP A 474 8.92 11.22 6.35
C ASP A 474 9.73 10.04 5.79
N GLY A 475 10.12 10.12 4.50
CA GLY A 475 10.88 9.08 3.80
C GLY A 475 10.06 7.89 3.28
N ILE A 476 8.73 7.94 3.37
CA ILE A 476 7.83 6.89 2.84
C ILE A 476 7.12 7.45 1.60
N SER A 477 7.31 6.79 0.45
CA SER A 477 6.60 7.16 -0.80
C SER A 477 5.09 7.07 -0.63
N ALA A 478 4.38 8.05 -1.18
CA ALA A 478 2.93 8.13 -1.16
C ALA A 478 2.31 7.20 -2.22
#